data_f1f0b36f3c940f2e7e688e88edb8cfa3
#
_entry.id   f1f0b36f3c940f2e7e688e88edb8cfa3
#
_cell.length_a   1.000
_cell.length_b   1.000
_cell.length_c   1.000
_cell.angle_alpha   90.00
_cell.angle_beta   90.00
_cell.angle_gamma   90.00
#
_symmetry.space_group_name_H-M   'P 1'
#
loop_
_entity.id
_entity.type
_entity.pdbx_description
1 polymer ?
#
loop_
_entity_poly.entity_id
_entity_poly.type
_entity_poly.pdbx_seq_one_letter_code
_entity_poly.pdbx_strand_id
1 'polypeptide(L)'
;GDSNSVDFPYKNSIWVYACITTIARNLSKVPLNICLRDTPSKIVTTGPIVDLFNRPNPFMTKKLFIEAMSIFLNLYGEAFLLCQREKVTDVPLNIYTFNPTRFSPYFKEVNGVKYLTGWIYEGQETVPLQLHEVLLLRYFNPYDDIRGLSPLESSRMSVNQDFYTSRYNE
;
A
#
# COMPACT_ATOMS: atom_id res chain seq x y z
N GLY A 1 12.09 6.38 18.09
CA GLY A 1 11.37 5.46 17.23
C GLY A 1 11.73 4.05 17.60
N ASP A 2 10.75 3.17 17.61
CA ASP A 2 10.94 1.79 18.01
C ASP A 2 11.83 1.08 16.99
N SER A 3 13.00 0.59 17.42
CA SER A 3 13.96 -0.13 16.55
C SER A 3 13.39 -1.44 15.96
N ASN A 4 12.23 -1.85 16.44
CA ASN A 4 11.53 -3.05 15.98
C ASN A 4 10.50 -2.79 14.86
N SER A 5 10.27 -1.55 14.45
CA SER A 5 9.37 -1.25 13.33
C SER A 5 10.04 -1.56 11.98
N VAL A 6 9.25 -1.95 10.97
CA VAL A 6 9.75 -2.15 9.59
C VAL A 6 10.24 -0.85 8.93
N ASP A 7 9.87 0.29 9.48
CA ASP A 7 10.37 1.60 9.04
C ASP A 7 11.85 1.78 9.36
N PHE A 8 12.32 1.16 10.44
CA PHE A 8 13.69 1.31 10.89
C PHE A 8 14.72 0.80 9.88
N PRO A 9 14.60 -0.43 9.31
CA PRO A 9 15.49 -0.89 8.26
C PRO A 9 15.47 -0.01 7.01
N TYR A 10 14.29 0.46 6.57
CA TYR A 10 14.17 1.29 5.38
C TYR A 10 14.87 2.64 5.52
N LYS A 11 14.79 3.25 6.70
CA LYS A 11 15.43 4.55 6.98
C LYS A 11 16.93 4.45 7.24
N ASN A 12 17.38 3.33 7.81
CA ASN A 12 18.73 3.20 8.37
C ASN A 12 19.61 2.18 7.64
N SER A 13 19.05 1.34 6.76
CA SER A 13 19.82 0.43 5.92
C SER A 13 19.85 0.89 4.48
N ILE A 14 21.02 1.29 4.00
CA ILE A 14 21.21 1.72 2.61
C ILE A 14 20.86 0.61 1.61
N TRP A 15 21.10 -0.64 1.97
CA TRP A 15 20.80 -1.79 1.13
C TRP A 15 19.30 -2.03 0.99
N VAL A 16 18.55 -2.00 2.10
CA VAL A 16 17.09 -2.13 2.10
C VAL A 16 16.46 -1.01 1.29
N TYR A 17 16.90 0.24 1.53
CA TYR A 17 16.43 1.39 0.77
C TYR A 17 16.71 1.24 -0.73
N ALA A 18 17.93 0.87 -1.10
CA ALA A 18 18.33 0.72 -2.50
C ALA A 18 17.54 -0.38 -3.21
N CYS A 19 17.37 -1.54 -2.58
CA CYS A 19 16.62 -2.65 -3.15
C CYS A 19 15.14 -2.27 -3.38
N ILE A 20 14.46 -1.78 -2.35
CA ILE A 20 13.03 -1.42 -2.44
C ILE A 20 12.81 -0.29 -3.45
N THR A 21 13.66 0.74 -3.41
CA THR A 21 13.55 1.87 -4.33
C THR A 21 13.81 1.44 -5.78
N THR A 22 14.74 0.53 -6.01
CA THR A 22 15.02 -0.01 -7.34
C THR A 22 13.83 -0.80 -7.88
N ILE A 23 13.22 -1.66 -7.07
CA ILE A 23 12.01 -2.41 -7.44
C ILE A 23 10.89 -1.44 -7.79
N ALA A 24 10.60 -0.47 -6.91
CA ALA A 24 9.52 0.49 -7.10
C ALA A 24 9.70 1.35 -8.36
N ARG A 25 10.91 1.87 -8.59
CA ARG A 25 11.23 2.67 -9.77
C ARG A 25 11.14 1.88 -11.07
N ASN A 26 11.53 0.60 -11.07
CA ASN A 26 11.40 -0.23 -12.27
C ASN A 26 9.95 -0.60 -12.53
N LEU A 27 9.17 -0.94 -11.50
CA LEU A 27 7.74 -1.19 -11.63
C LEU A 27 7.00 0.03 -12.18
N SER A 28 7.33 1.23 -11.73
CA SER A 28 6.69 2.47 -12.17
C SER A 28 6.95 2.84 -13.64
N LYS A 29 7.96 2.22 -14.28
CA LYS A 29 8.25 2.38 -15.71
C LYS A 29 7.44 1.42 -16.59
N VAL A 30 6.87 0.36 -16.01
CA VAL A 30 6.07 -0.59 -16.78
C VAL A 30 4.79 0.09 -17.24
N PRO A 31 4.48 0.06 -18.55
CA PRO A 31 3.26 0.65 -19.07
C PRO A 31 2.04 -0.14 -18.54
N LEU A 32 1.21 0.53 -17.75
CA LEU A 32 -0.08 0.00 -17.31
C LEU A 32 -1.15 0.57 -18.23
N ASN A 33 -1.78 -0.32 -18.98
CA ASN A 33 -2.84 0.01 -19.92
C ASN A 33 -4.19 -0.51 -19.37
N ILE A 34 -5.23 0.28 -19.58
CA ILE A 34 -6.61 -0.13 -19.36
C ILE A 34 -7.12 -0.74 -20.65
N CYS A 35 -7.63 -1.97 -20.59
CA CYS A 35 -8.15 -2.69 -21.74
C CYS A 35 -9.61 -3.05 -21.53
N LEU A 36 -10.34 -3.26 -22.62
CA LEU A 36 -11.68 -3.82 -22.54
C LEU A 36 -11.61 -5.30 -22.12
N ARG A 37 -12.49 -5.71 -21.21
CA ARG A 37 -12.52 -7.08 -20.66
C ARG A 37 -12.65 -8.14 -21.76
N ASP A 38 -13.54 -7.90 -22.71
CA ASP A 38 -13.84 -8.86 -23.79
C ASP A 38 -12.86 -8.80 -24.96
N THR A 39 -12.04 -7.78 -25.02
CA THR A 39 -11.03 -7.58 -26.06
C THR A 39 -9.76 -6.97 -25.46
N PRO A 40 -8.91 -7.78 -24.78
CA PRO A 40 -7.72 -7.28 -24.07
C PRO A 40 -6.69 -6.57 -24.96
N SER A 41 -6.71 -6.84 -26.28
CA SER A 41 -5.87 -6.12 -27.25
C SER A 41 -6.31 -4.68 -27.50
N LYS A 42 -7.54 -4.32 -27.14
CA LYS A 42 -8.08 -2.97 -27.33
C LYS A 42 -7.82 -2.11 -26.11
N ILE A 43 -6.79 -1.26 -26.20
CA ILE A 43 -6.43 -0.31 -25.15
C ILE A 43 -7.45 0.83 -25.15
N VAL A 44 -7.94 1.17 -23.97
CA VAL A 44 -8.79 2.33 -23.71
C VAL A 44 -7.90 3.52 -23.43
N THR A 45 -7.98 4.55 -24.26
CA THR A 45 -7.08 5.71 -24.19
C THR A 45 -7.73 6.96 -23.58
N THR A 46 -9.05 6.97 -23.42
CA THR A 46 -9.81 8.11 -22.88
C THR A 46 -10.91 7.65 -21.93
N GLY A 47 -11.30 8.52 -21.01
CA GLY A 47 -12.39 8.30 -20.08
C GLY A 47 -11.99 8.45 -18.64
N PRO A 48 -12.97 8.58 -17.71
CA PRO A 48 -12.73 8.91 -16.29
C PRO A 48 -11.75 7.97 -15.61
N ILE A 49 -11.77 6.69 -15.93
CA ILE A 49 -10.87 5.70 -15.33
C ILE A 49 -9.43 5.86 -15.84
N VAL A 50 -9.26 6.25 -17.12
CA VAL A 50 -7.93 6.52 -17.69
C VAL A 50 -7.34 7.78 -17.08
N ASP A 51 -8.17 8.82 -16.95
CA ASP A 51 -7.77 10.09 -16.34
C ASP A 51 -7.38 9.90 -14.88
N LEU A 52 -8.16 9.14 -14.12
CA LEU A 52 -7.85 8.76 -12.74
C LEU A 52 -6.53 7.98 -12.63
N PHE A 53 -6.26 7.05 -13.55
CA PHE A 53 -4.99 6.31 -13.56
C PHE A 53 -3.79 7.18 -13.91
N ASN A 54 -3.98 8.15 -14.80
CA ASN A 54 -2.91 9.06 -15.20
C ASN A 54 -2.61 10.10 -14.12
N ARG A 55 -3.63 10.50 -13.36
CA ARG A 55 -3.51 11.45 -12.25
C ARG A 55 -4.38 11.00 -11.07
N PRO A 56 -3.88 10.07 -10.23
CA PRO A 56 -4.67 9.46 -9.16
C PRO A 56 -5.21 10.46 -8.13
N ASN A 57 -4.46 11.54 -7.89
CA ASN A 57 -4.84 12.63 -7.00
C ASN A 57 -4.02 13.90 -7.31
N PRO A 58 -4.37 15.06 -6.72
CA PRO A 58 -3.67 16.34 -6.99
C PRO A 58 -2.19 16.34 -6.59
N PHE A 59 -1.77 15.46 -5.66
CA PHE A 59 -0.43 15.46 -5.07
C PHE A 59 0.52 14.44 -5.70
N MET A 60 -0.01 13.46 -6.46
CA MET A 60 0.77 12.36 -7.00
C MET A 60 0.57 12.19 -8.51
N THR A 61 1.66 12.03 -9.22
CA THR A 61 1.63 11.51 -10.59
C THR A 61 1.40 10.00 -10.58
N LYS A 62 0.95 9.42 -11.70
CA LYS A 62 0.86 7.96 -11.89
C LYS A 62 2.13 7.24 -11.44
N LYS A 63 3.29 7.75 -11.86
CA LYS A 63 4.59 7.16 -11.53
C LYS A 63 4.82 7.12 -10.01
N LEU A 64 4.68 8.26 -9.34
CA LEU A 64 4.88 8.37 -7.89
C LEU A 64 3.89 7.51 -7.12
N PHE A 65 2.64 7.41 -7.58
CA PHE A 65 1.62 6.58 -6.97
C PHE A 65 1.96 5.08 -7.04
N ILE A 66 2.45 4.60 -8.20
CA ILE A 66 2.90 3.21 -8.37
C ILE A 66 4.15 2.93 -7.52
N GLU A 67 5.09 3.88 -7.48
CA GLU A 67 6.27 3.77 -6.61
C GLU A 67 5.86 3.65 -5.13
N ALA A 68 4.95 4.50 -4.66
CA ALA A 68 4.47 4.47 -3.27
C ALA A 68 3.77 3.14 -2.94
N MET A 69 2.88 2.65 -3.80
CA MET A 69 2.23 1.34 -3.62
C MET A 69 3.25 0.21 -3.56
N SER A 70 4.24 0.21 -4.46
CA SER A 70 5.29 -0.81 -4.48
C SER A 70 6.14 -0.77 -3.22
N ILE A 71 6.49 0.43 -2.74
CA ILE A 71 7.24 0.60 -1.50
C ILE A 71 6.44 0.05 -0.32
N PHE A 72 5.15 0.39 -0.19
CA PHE A 72 4.31 -0.12 0.89
C PHE A 72 4.15 -1.64 0.85
N LEU A 73 3.93 -2.23 -0.33
CA LEU A 73 3.86 -3.68 -0.48
C LEU A 73 5.16 -4.38 -0.05
N ASN A 74 6.31 -3.81 -0.39
CA ASN A 74 7.60 -4.40 0.00
C ASN A 74 7.91 -4.19 1.50
N LEU A 75 7.53 -3.04 2.09
CA LEU A 75 7.80 -2.75 3.50
C LEU A 75 6.82 -3.45 4.45
N TYR A 76 5.52 -3.41 4.13
CA TYR A 76 4.45 -3.83 5.03
C TYR A 76 3.71 -5.08 4.56
N GLY A 77 3.98 -5.53 3.32
CA GLY A 77 3.22 -6.60 2.68
C GLY A 77 1.83 -6.17 2.19
N GLU A 78 1.50 -4.90 2.32
CA GLU A 78 0.18 -4.36 1.99
C GLU A 78 0.23 -2.89 1.59
N ALA A 79 -0.76 -2.44 0.83
CA ALA A 79 -0.96 -1.04 0.45
C ALA A 79 -2.45 -0.70 0.51
N PHE A 80 -2.79 0.37 1.20
CA PHE A 80 -4.14 0.89 1.33
C PHE A 80 -4.38 1.99 0.31
N LEU A 81 -5.43 1.86 -0.48
CA LEU A 81 -5.88 2.85 -1.44
C LEU A 81 -7.23 3.40 -0.99
N LEU A 82 -7.26 4.66 -0.60
CA LEU A 82 -8.49 5.37 -0.24
C LEU A 82 -9.12 5.94 -1.50
N CYS A 83 -10.33 5.52 -1.80
CA CYS A 83 -11.11 5.91 -2.97
C CYS A 83 -12.11 7.00 -2.61
N GLN A 84 -11.81 8.25 -2.97
CA GLN A 84 -12.74 9.36 -2.80
C GLN A 84 -13.79 9.36 -3.92
N ARG A 85 -15.07 9.31 -3.56
CA ARG A 85 -16.22 9.26 -4.49
C ARG A 85 -17.32 10.20 -4.04
N GLU A 86 -18.15 10.66 -4.99
CA GLU A 86 -19.39 11.36 -4.67
C GLU A 86 -20.49 10.37 -4.27
N LYS A 87 -20.59 9.25 -5.01
CA LYS A 87 -21.51 8.13 -4.72
C LYS A 87 -20.75 6.82 -4.76
N VAL A 88 -21.23 5.84 -4.01
CA VAL A 88 -20.60 4.49 -3.92
C VAL A 88 -20.46 3.82 -5.28
N THR A 89 -21.39 4.06 -6.19
CA THR A 89 -21.43 3.45 -7.55
C THR A 89 -20.53 4.14 -8.56
N ASP A 90 -20.04 5.34 -8.24
CA ASP A 90 -19.30 6.15 -9.20
C ASP A 90 -17.83 5.70 -9.29
N VAL A 91 -17.20 6.02 -10.42
CA VAL A 91 -15.75 5.95 -10.53
C VAL A 91 -15.14 6.91 -9.52
N PRO A 92 -14.11 6.51 -8.76
CA PRO A 92 -13.46 7.43 -7.83
C PRO A 92 -12.99 8.71 -8.52
N LEU A 93 -13.19 9.85 -7.86
CA LEU A 93 -12.63 11.13 -8.29
C LEU A 93 -11.12 11.18 -8.04
N ASN A 94 -10.70 10.65 -6.90
CA ASN A 94 -9.31 10.57 -6.49
C ASN A 94 -9.03 9.24 -5.80
N ILE A 95 -7.78 8.77 -5.93
CA ILE A 95 -7.25 7.63 -5.16
C ILE A 95 -6.00 8.10 -4.44
N TYR A 96 -5.98 7.91 -3.12
CA TYR A 96 -4.85 8.23 -2.27
C TYR A 96 -4.23 6.94 -1.73
N THR A 97 -2.93 6.95 -1.50
CA THR A 97 -2.26 5.90 -0.75
C THR A 97 -1.56 6.51 0.46
N PHE A 98 -1.69 5.83 1.60
CA PHE A 98 -1.14 6.27 2.87
C PHE A 98 -0.37 5.14 3.53
N ASN A 99 0.42 5.48 4.55
CA ASN A 99 1.18 4.50 5.31
C ASN A 99 0.23 3.45 5.93
N PRO A 100 0.44 2.15 5.63
CA PRO A 100 -0.39 1.05 6.15
C PRO A 100 -0.49 0.97 7.67
N THR A 101 0.53 1.43 8.39
CA THR A 101 0.53 1.41 9.87
C THR A 101 -0.52 2.32 10.50
N ARG A 102 -1.10 3.22 9.71
CA ARG A 102 -2.16 4.14 10.15
C ARG A 102 -3.57 3.56 10.00
N PHE A 103 -3.70 2.34 9.47
CA PHE A 103 -4.99 1.69 9.29
C PHE A 103 -5.16 0.57 10.29
N SER A 104 -6.25 0.64 11.05
CA SER A 104 -6.69 -0.41 11.97
C SER A 104 -8.01 -1.00 11.51
N PRO A 105 -8.19 -2.33 11.51
CA PRO A 105 -9.45 -2.95 11.11
C PRO A 105 -10.54 -2.65 12.15
N TYR A 106 -11.72 -2.31 11.67
CA TYR A 106 -12.89 -2.08 12.50
C TYR A 106 -13.91 -3.21 12.36
N PHE A 107 -14.19 -3.88 13.48
CA PHE A 107 -15.12 -5.00 13.54
C PHE A 107 -16.42 -4.61 14.23
N LYS A 108 -17.50 -5.21 13.76
CA LYS A 108 -18.78 -5.27 14.50
C LYS A 108 -19.06 -6.71 14.87
N GLU A 109 -19.59 -6.89 16.07
CA GLU A 109 -20.04 -8.19 16.55
C GLU A 109 -21.57 -8.32 16.32
N VAL A 110 -21.96 -9.42 15.68
CA VAL A 110 -23.36 -9.78 15.47
C VAL A 110 -23.50 -11.25 15.84
N ASN A 111 -24.35 -11.53 16.83
CA ASN A 111 -24.61 -12.89 17.33
C ASN A 111 -23.33 -13.64 17.75
N GLY A 112 -22.38 -12.96 18.39
CA GLY A 112 -21.12 -13.55 18.84
C GLY A 112 -20.05 -13.72 17.75
N VAL A 113 -20.33 -13.32 16.50
CA VAL A 113 -19.38 -13.36 15.40
C VAL A 113 -18.90 -11.97 15.04
N LYS A 114 -17.59 -11.81 14.90
CA LYS A 114 -16.97 -10.54 14.51
C LYS A 114 -16.85 -10.45 12.99
N TYR A 115 -17.38 -9.39 12.42
CA TYR A 115 -17.31 -9.07 11.00
C TYR A 115 -16.50 -7.82 10.78
N LEU A 116 -15.54 -7.84 9.83
CA LEU A 116 -14.86 -6.65 9.36
C LEU A 116 -15.88 -5.75 8.64
N THR A 117 -16.12 -4.56 9.18
CA THR A 117 -17.11 -3.61 8.65
C THR A 117 -16.48 -2.35 8.07
N GLY A 118 -15.20 -2.13 8.32
CA GLY A 118 -14.49 -0.96 7.84
C GLY A 118 -13.07 -0.89 8.37
N TRP A 119 -12.52 0.29 8.26
CA TRP A 119 -11.17 0.63 8.72
C TRP A 119 -11.21 1.92 9.53
N ILE A 120 -10.31 2.05 10.47
CA ILE A 120 -10.05 3.31 11.17
C ILE A 120 -8.72 3.82 10.64
N TYR A 121 -8.73 5.04 10.08
CA TYR A 121 -7.51 5.73 9.66
C TYR A 121 -7.07 6.71 10.72
N GLU A 122 -5.84 6.57 11.20
CA GLU A 122 -5.21 7.42 12.20
C GLU A 122 -4.27 8.43 11.51
N GLY A 123 -4.82 9.57 11.10
CA GLY A 123 -4.09 10.70 10.52
C GLY A 123 -3.85 11.82 11.54
N GLN A 124 -4.08 13.06 11.13
CA GLN A 124 -4.19 14.19 12.06
C GLN A 124 -5.48 14.08 12.89
N GLU A 125 -6.52 13.55 12.25
CA GLU A 125 -7.77 13.16 12.88
C GLU A 125 -8.01 11.67 12.65
N THR A 126 -8.75 11.05 13.55
CA THR A 126 -9.18 9.66 13.42
C THR A 126 -10.44 9.60 12.58
N VAL A 127 -10.37 8.93 11.43
CA VAL A 127 -11.47 8.85 10.48
C VAL A 127 -11.93 7.40 10.31
N PRO A 128 -13.21 7.09 10.62
CA PRO A 128 -13.77 5.79 10.27
C PRO A 128 -14.06 5.73 8.77
N LEU A 129 -13.62 4.64 8.13
CA LEU A 129 -13.77 4.39 6.70
C LEU A 129 -14.58 3.10 6.50
N GLN A 130 -15.47 3.13 5.53
CA GLN A 130 -16.24 1.94 5.15
C GLN A 130 -15.43 1.05 4.20
N LEU A 131 -15.82 -0.24 4.08
CA LEU A 131 -15.09 -1.19 3.22
C LEU A 131 -15.02 -0.75 1.75
N HIS A 132 -16.07 -0.10 1.24
CA HIS A 132 -16.11 0.35 -0.15
C HIS A 132 -15.25 1.60 -0.43
N GLU A 133 -14.81 2.31 0.61
CA GLU A 133 -13.92 3.46 0.48
C GLU A 133 -12.44 3.05 0.42
N VAL A 134 -12.14 1.81 0.81
CA VAL A 134 -10.76 1.34 0.93
C VAL A 134 -10.55 0.10 0.06
N LEU A 135 -9.59 0.17 -0.85
CA LEU A 135 -9.08 -0.98 -1.56
C LEU A 135 -7.76 -1.41 -0.91
N LEU A 136 -7.73 -2.62 -0.38
CA LEU A 136 -6.53 -3.22 0.20
C LEU A 136 -5.86 -4.14 -0.82
N LEU A 137 -4.64 -3.80 -1.21
CA LEU A 137 -3.72 -4.68 -1.91
C LEU A 137 -2.79 -5.32 -0.88
N ARG A 138 -2.64 -6.65 -0.89
CA ARG A 138 -1.78 -7.32 0.09
C ARG A 138 -1.16 -8.59 -0.46
N TYR A 139 0.00 -8.94 0.07
CA TYR A 139 0.55 -10.27 -0.07
C TYR A 139 -0.17 -11.23 0.88
N PHE A 140 -0.21 -12.50 0.50
CA PHE A 140 -0.79 -13.54 1.35
C PHE A 140 -0.02 -13.64 2.67
N ASN A 141 -0.78 -13.71 3.76
CA ASN A 141 -0.25 -13.89 5.11
C ASN A 141 -0.89 -15.14 5.74
N PRO A 142 -0.13 -16.21 5.98
CA PRO A 142 -0.68 -17.42 6.60
C PRO A 142 -1.00 -17.27 8.08
N TYR A 143 -0.60 -16.14 8.70
CA TYR A 143 -0.79 -15.88 10.14
C TYR A 143 -1.88 -14.87 10.43
N ASP A 144 -2.39 -14.17 9.41
CA ASP A 144 -3.41 -13.12 9.56
C ASP A 144 -4.32 -13.09 8.32
N ASP A 145 -5.62 -13.27 8.53
CA ASP A 145 -6.61 -13.29 7.44
C ASP A 145 -6.87 -11.92 6.82
N ILE A 146 -6.44 -10.82 7.48
CA ILE A 146 -6.77 -9.45 7.10
C ILE A 146 -5.54 -8.67 6.62
N ARG A 147 -4.43 -8.79 7.35
CA ARG A 147 -3.21 -8.03 7.09
C ARG A 147 -2.27 -8.78 6.14
N GLY A 148 -1.48 -8.03 5.38
CA GLY A 148 -0.45 -8.60 4.52
C GLY A 148 0.81 -8.99 5.29
N LEU A 149 1.64 -9.88 4.71
CA LEU A 149 2.96 -10.23 5.26
C LEU A 149 4.06 -9.57 4.43
N SER A 150 4.89 -8.78 5.10
CA SER A 150 6.03 -8.14 4.44
C SER A 150 7.09 -9.14 3.98
N PRO A 151 7.60 -9.03 2.74
CA PRO A 151 8.79 -9.78 2.33
C PRO A 151 10.02 -9.53 3.21
N LEU A 152 10.10 -8.37 3.88
CA LEU A 152 11.18 -8.05 4.80
C LEU A 152 11.05 -8.74 6.15
N GLU A 153 9.87 -9.25 6.52
CA GLU A 153 9.67 -9.90 7.82
C GLU A 153 10.58 -11.13 7.97
N SER A 154 10.72 -11.92 6.91
CA SER A 154 11.63 -13.08 6.89
C SER A 154 13.12 -12.70 6.95
N SER A 155 13.46 -11.50 6.48
CA SER A 155 14.86 -10.99 6.44
C SER A 155 15.20 -10.09 7.65
N ARG A 156 14.24 -9.84 8.53
CA ARG A 156 14.34 -8.85 9.62
C ARG A 156 15.51 -9.11 10.56
N MET A 157 15.78 -10.37 10.90
CA MET A 157 16.87 -10.71 11.78
C MET A 157 18.23 -10.44 11.13
N SER A 158 18.40 -10.78 9.85
CA SER A 158 19.63 -10.53 9.09
C SER A 158 19.89 -9.04 8.91
N VAL A 159 18.87 -8.25 8.57
CA VAL A 159 18.99 -6.79 8.40
C VAL A 159 19.36 -6.09 9.72
N ASN A 160 18.79 -6.53 10.84
CA ASN A 160 19.15 -6.00 12.15
C ASN A 160 20.58 -6.38 12.55
N GLN A 161 21.02 -7.61 12.23
CA GLN A 161 22.39 -8.04 12.52
C GLN A 161 23.42 -7.20 11.76
N ASP A 162 23.21 -6.95 10.46
CA ASP A 162 24.07 -6.08 9.65
C ASP A 162 24.15 -4.67 10.20
N PHE A 163 23.03 -4.13 10.68
CA PHE A 163 22.97 -2.80 11.28
C PHE A 163 23.79 -2.71 12.56
N TYR A 164 23.68 -3.68 13.46
CA TYR A 164 24.46 -3.70 14.69
C TYR A 164 25.95 -3.93 14.42
N THR A 165 26.29 -4.82 13.48
CA THR A 165 27.69 -5.10 13.10
C THR A 165 28.39 -3.85 12.54
N SER A 166 27.72 -3.09 11.67
CA SER A 166 28.30 -1.86 11.13
C SER A 166 28.52 -0.77 12.19
N ARG A 167 27.69 -0.71 13.22
CA ARG A 167 27.87 0.22 14.34
C ARG A 167 28.99 -0.13 15.32
N TYR A 168 29.36 -1.42 15.43
CA TYR A 168 30.47 -1.86 16.27
C TYR A 168 31.83 -1.71 15.59
N ASN A 169 31.85 -1.46 14.28
CA ASN A 169 33.08 -1.29 13.49
C ASN A 169 33.42 0.19 13.22
N GLU A 170 32.64 1.14 13.77
CA GLU A 170 32.94 2.57 13.87
C GLU A 170 33.52 2.93 15.27
#